data_18f2d028f017f90329db4c61e23d7423
#
_entry.id   18f2d028f017f90329db4c61e23d7423
#
_cell.length_a   1.000
_cell.length_b   1.000
_cell.length_c   1.000
_cell.angle_alpha   90.00
_cell.angle_beta   90.00
_cell.angle_gamma   90.00
#
_symmetry.space_group_name_H-M   'P 1'
#
loop_
_entity.id
_entity.type
_entity.pdbx_description
1 polymer ?
#
loop_
_entity_poly.entity_id
_entity_poly.type
_entity_poly.pdbx_seq_one_letter_code
_entity_poly.pdbx_strand_id
1 'polypeptide(L)'
;PTDDELTNNEYRAYLANRLENVNLLGHAVTRTRKRDVVSLRVRRDVIPEEIPLSEPEEKFYKKVTNLVREFSLSHGVHEGFLLVTPQRQMSSCMAASLEQWEKTRKEIISENAYDEQAYEDLGIIKTPSKTFGPLTSMLINEASNMGDLNELTTHDSKFNRLRNILRDYLNRNPNEKIVLFAYFRPTLRYLKKRLNEEGIESITLMGGDANKGEILRNFQDPSGPKVLLSSEVASEGIDLQFSKFLINYDLPWNPMKVEQRIGRIDRLGQDSPNIKIWNLFYQNTIDSRIYTRLYDRLRLFENTLGDLEEVLGDEIQKLTSDLLTHHLTSEQEIERIEQSAQAIANLRNREEVL
;
A
#
# COMPACT_ATOMS: atom_id res chain seq x y z
N PRO A 1 -9.64 39.96 8.73
CA PRO A 1 -8.83 39.75 9.92
C PRO A 1 -7.40 40.24 9.64
N THR A 2 -6.78 40.86 10.62
CA THR A 2 -5.38 41.23 10.59
C THR A 2 -4.52 40.00 10.93
N ASP A 3 -3.22 40.02 10.55
CA ASP A 3 -2.32 38.89 10.86
C ASP A 3 -2.21 38.62 12.36
N ASP A 4 -2.34 39.66 13.21
CA ASP A 4 -2.36 39.54 14.66
C ASP A 4 -3.64 38.85 15.18
N GLU A 5 -4.80 39.10 14.58
CA GLU A 5 -6.05 38.42 14.89
C GLU A 5 -6.03 36.93 14.49
N LEU A 6 -5.32 36.59 13.42
CA LEU A 6 -5.14 35.20 12.94
C LEU A 6 -4.16 34.40 13.82
N THR A 7 -3.33 35.04 14.63
CA THR A 7 -2.46 34.37 15.63
C THR A 7 -3.19 34.08 16.93
N ASN A 8 -4.35 34.72 17.19
CA ASN A 8 -5.15 34.49 18.38
C ASN A 8 -6.02 33.22 18.23
N ASN A 9 -5.81 32.23 19.10
CA ASN A 9 -6.49 30.95 19.07
C ASN A 9 -8.03 31.06 19.28
N GLU A 10 -8.49 31.98 20.13
CA GLU A 10 -9.91 32.20 20.36
C GLU A 10 -10.61 32.81 19.12
N TYR A 11 -9.93 33.74 18.46
CA TYR A 11 -10.45 34.34 17.25
C TYR A 11 -10.46 33.36 16.06
N ARG A 12 -9.48 32.49 15.97
CA ARG A 12 -9.46 31.39 14.99
C ARG A 12 -10.61 30.41 15.20
N ALA A 13 -10.88 30.02 16.44
CA ALA A 13 -12.00 29.16 16.80
C ALA A 13 -13.35 29.82 16.46
N TYR A 14 -13.48 31.14 16.73
CA TYR A 14 -14.65 31.91 16.38
C TYR A 14 -14.86 32.01 14.85
N LEU A 15 -13.79 32.24 14.09
CA LEU A 15 -13.84 32.26 12.61
C LEU A 15 -14.18 30.90 12.02
N ALA A 16 -13.59 29.82 12.55
CA ALA A 16 -13.88 28.45 12.11
C ALA A 16 -15.37 28.12 12.32
N ASN A 17 -15.91 28.47 13.47
CA ASN A 17 -17.34 28.27 13.79
C ASN A 17 -18.26 29.11 12.88
N ARG A 18 -17.86 30.31 12.52
CA ARG A 18 -18.62 31.15 11.55
C ARG A 18 -18.55 30.62 10.13
N LEU A 19 -17.41 30.08 9.71
CA LEU A 19 -17.24 29.45 8.39
C LEU A 19 -18.07 28.17 8.27
N GLU A 20 -18.13 27.35 9.31
CA GLU A 20 -19.02 26.19 9.37
C GLU A 20 -20.49 26.57 9.21
N ASN A 21 -20.93 27.67 9.85
CA ASN A 21 -22.31 28.16 9.76
C ASN A 21 -22.66 28.80 8.39
N VAL A 22 -21.66 29.18 7.60
CA VAL A 22 -21.82 29.72 6.22
C VAL A 22 -21.75 28.60 5.18
N ASN A 23 -21.37 27.39 5.56
CA ASN A 23 -21.32 26.25 4.64
C ASN A 23 -22.74 25.86 4.19
N LEU A 24 -23.08 26.25 2.95
CA LEU A 24 -24.38 25.95 2.32
C LEU A 24 -24.70 24.45 2.28
N LEU A 25 -23.69 23.59 2.39
CA LEU A 25 -23.83 22.12 2.44
C LEU A 25 -24.00 21.59 3.87
N GLY A 26 -23.78 22.40 4.92
CA GLY A 26 -23.89 21.99 6.32
C GLY A 26 -25.29 21.49 6.71
N HIS A 27 -26.32 21.91 5.98
CA HIS A 27 -27.70 21.44 6.18
C HIS A 27 -28.02 20.18 5.37
N ALA A 28 -27.22 19.85 4.38
CA ALA A 28 -27.45 18.71 3.46
C ALA A 28 -26.51 17.52 3.72
N VAL A 29 -25.38 17.75 4.41
CA VAL A 29 -24.38 16.72 4.69
C VAL A 29 -24.09 16.67 6.20
N THR A 30 -24.67 15.72 6.88
CA THR A 30 -24.28 15.36 8.26
C THR A 30 -23.15 14.34 8.20
N ARG A 31 -21.95 14.75 8.61
CA ARG A 31 -20.80 13.83 8.77
C ARG A 31 -20.80 13.29 10.19
N THR A 32 -21.38 12.10 10.38
CA THR A 32 -21.31 11.39 11.68
C THR A 32 -19.91 10.75 11.78
N ARG A 33 -19.14 11.17 12.77
CA ARG A 33 -17.80 10.59 13.01
C ARG A 33 -18.00 9.18 13.60
N LYS A 34 -17.24 8.20 13.11
CA LYS A 34 -17.28 6.80 13.57
C LYS A 34 -17.03 6.68 15.10
N ARG A 35 -16.26 7.62 15.67
CA ARG A 35 -15.99 7.71 17.13
C ARG A 35 -17.23 8.06 17.96
N ASP A 36 -18.21 8.75 17.38
CA ASP A 36 -19.41 9.23 18.08
C ASP A 36 -20.48 8.12 18.21
N VAL A 37 -20.26 6.98 17.55
CA VAL A 37 -21.14 5.81 17.56
C VAL A 37 -20.47 4.67 18.33
N VAL A 38 -20.42 4.76 19.64
CA VAL A 38 -19.71 3.83 20.54
C VAL A 38 -20.17 2.37 20.42
N SER A 39 -21.43 2.13 20.02
CA SER A 39 -22.03 0.80 19.95
C SER A 39 -21.64 -0.03 18.71
N LEU A 40 -20.88 0.52 17.75
CA LEU A 40 -20.58 -0.10 16.45
C LEU A 40 -19.08 -0.19 16.15
N ARG A 41 -18.21 -0.17 17.17
CA ARG A 41 -16.77 -0.32 16.94
C ARG A 41 -16.44 -1.76 16.60
N VAL A 42 -16.08 -1.99 15.34
CA VAL A 42 -15.49 -3.26 14.90
C VAL A 42 -14.08 -3.36 15.46
N ARG A 43 -13.76 -4.46 16.12
CA ARG A 43 -12.40 -4.74 16.59
C ARG A 43 -11.52 -5.13 15.41
N ARG A 44 -10.36 -4.50 15.31
CA ARG A 44 -9.32 -4.83 14.31
C ARG A 44 -8.33 -5.81 14.93
N ASP A 45 -8.21 -6.98 14.35
CA ASP A 45 -7.24 -8.00 14.70
C ASP A 45 -6.13 -7.99 13.65
N VAL A 46 -5.05 -7.28 13.96
CA VAL A 46 -3.94 -7.03 13.03
C VAL A 46 -2.83 -8.03 13.23
N ILE A 47 -2.45 -8.72 12.17
CA ILE A 47 -1.45 -9.77 12.16
C ILE A 47 -0.30 -9.36 11.24
N PRO A 48 0.83 -8.91 11.79
CA PRO A 48 2.05 -8.70 11.01
C PRO A 48 2.65 -10.05 10.64
N GLU A 49 3.00 -10.20 9.40
CA GLU A 49 3.61 -11.42 8.88
C GLU A 49 4.95 -11.08 8.23
N GLU A 50 6.00 -11.17 9.02
CA GLU A 50 7.38 -10.96 8.57
C GLU A 50 7.93 -12.23 7.94
N ILE A 51 8.29 -12.17 6.65
CA ILE A 51 8.64 -13.33 5.84
C ILE A 51 10.14 -13.29 5.52
N PRO A 52 10.91 -14.31 5.91
CA PRO A 52 12.31 -14.38 5.54
C PRO A 52 12.46 -14.58 4.03
N LEU A 53 13.43 -13.89 3.44
CA LEU A 53 13.78 -14.05 2.04
C LEU A 53 14.34 -15.47 1.81
N SER A 54 13.94 -16.09 0.72
CA SER A 54 14.64 -17.27 0.20
C SER A 54 16.01 -16.87 -0.38
N GLU A 55 16.90 -17.82 -0.59
CA GLU A 55 18.24 -17.54 -1.14
C GLU A 55 18.19 -16.86 -2.52
N PRO A 56 17.35 -17.29 -3.49
CA PRO A 56 17.19 -16.59 -4.76
C PRO A 56 16.65 -15.16 -4.60
N GLU A 57 15.69 -14.95 -3.70
CA GLU A 57 15.12 -13.62 -3.40
C GLU A 57 16.17 -12.68 -2.79
N GLU A 58 16.99 -13.19 -1.85
CA GLU A 58 18.04 -12.39 -1.23
C GLU A 58 19.12 -11.99 -2.23
N LYS A 59 19.53 -12.90 -3.10
CA LYS A 59 20.48 -12.63 -4.19
C LYS A 59 19.93 -11.57 -5.16
N PHE A 60 18.69 -11.74 -5.58
CA PHE A 60 18.02 -10.80 -6.47
C PHE A 60 17.89 -9.41 -5.83
N TYR A 61 17.40 -9.32 -4.61
CA TYR A 61 17.24 -8.05 -3.88
C TYR A 61 18.56 -7.31 -3.74
N LYS A 62 19.64 -8.00 -3.34
CA LYS A 62 20.99 -7.42 -3.21
C LYS A 62 21.52 -6.93 -4.57
N LYS A 63 21.33 -7.72 -5.63
CA LYS A 63 21.84 -7.39 -6.96
C LYS A 63 21.17 -6.14 -7.52
N VAL A 64 19.83 -6.05 -7.44
CA VAL A 64 19.09 -4.85 -7.87
C VAL A 64 19.48 -3.64 -7.03
N THR A 65 19.60 -3.80 -5.70
CA THR A 65 20.01 -2.69 -4.82
C THR A 65 21.40 -2.18 -5.17
N ASN A 66 22.36 -3.06 -5.42
CA ASN A 66 23.71 -2.67 -5.80
C ASN A 66 23.74 -1.97 -7.16
N LEU A 67 22.98 -2.46 -8.14
CA LEU A 67 22.88 -1.84 -9.45
C LEU A 67 22.35 -0.40 -9.36
N VAL A 68 21.34 -0.17 -8.52
CA VAL A 68 20.82 1.18 -8.29
C VAL A 68 21.86 2.07 -7.60
N ARG A 69 22.66 1.53 -6.67
CA ARG A 69 23.75 2.27 -6.02
C ARG A 69 24.84 2.69 -7.01
N GLU A 70 25.28 1.78 -7.85
CA GLU A 70 26.25 2.06 -8.90
C GLU A 70 25.75 3.14 -9.86
N PHE A 71 24.47 3.07 -10.22
CA PHE A 71 23.82 4.11 -11.03
C PHE A 71 23.82 5.46 -10.31
N SER A 72 23.49 5.51 -9.02
CA SER A 72 23.50 6.71 -8.19
C SER A 72 24.88 7.38 -8.20
N LEU A 73 25.93 6.60 -7.93
CA LEU A 73 27.30 7.07 -7.90
C LEU A 73 27.76 7.63 -9.26
N SER A 74 27.39 6.95 -10.36
CA SER A 74 27.81 7.37 -11.71
C SER A 74 27.08 8.61 -12.24
N HIS A 75 25.88 8.90 -11.73
CA HIS A 75 25.04 10.02 -12.19
C HIS A 75 24.92 11.16 -11.20
N GLY A 76 25.54 11.05 -10.01
CA GLY A 76 25.49 12.09 -8.98
C GLY A 76 24.07 12.34 -8.43
N VAL A 77 23.17 11.35 -8.53
CA VAL A 77 21.79 11.42 -8.02
C VAL A 77 21.73 10.68 -6.68
N HIS A 78 21.05 11.26 -5.70
CA HIS A 78 20.95 10.67 -4.37
C HIS A 78 20.31 9.27 -4.40
N GLU A 79 21.01 8.26 -3.86
CA GLU A 79 20.63 6.83 -3.87
C GLU A 79 19.22 6.59 -3.32
N GLY A 80 18.88 7.19 -2.19
CA GLY A 80 17.59 6.98 -1.53
C GLY A 80 16.40 7.30 -2.42
N PHE A 81 16.49 8.35 -3.22
CA PHE A 81 15.43 8.74 -4.15
C PHE A 81 15.27 7.72 -5.30
N LEU A 82 16.37 7.18 -5.79
CA LEU A 82 16.38 6.20 -6.89
C LEU A 82 15.89 4.82 -6.46
N LEU A 83 16.16 4.43 -5.22
CA LEU A 83 15.78 3.12 -4.68
C LEU A 83 14.28 2.96 -4.45
N VAL A 84 13.54 4.05 -4.30
CA VAL A 84 12.10 4.02 -3.94
C VAL A 84 11.29 3.09 -4.84
N THR A 85 11.32 3.29 -6.14
CA THR A 85 10.49 2.51 -7.08
C THR A 85 10.93 1.06 -7.20
N PRO A 86 12.21 0.74 -7.48
CA PRO A 86 12.65 -0.66 -7.57
C PRO A 86 12.44 -1.44 -6.27
N GLN A 87 12.71 -0.82 -5.11
CA GLN A 87 12.50 -1.49 -3.83
C GLN A 87 11.03 -1.76 -3.56
N ARG A 88 10.14 -0.84 -3.89
CA ARG A 88 8.69 -1.07 -3.77
C ARG A 88 8.21 -2.19 -4.66
N GLN A 89 8.71 -2.28 -5.90
CA GLN A 89 8.39 -3.36 -6.81
C GLN A 89 8.86 -4.71 -6.24
N MET A 90 10.12 -4.80 -5.80
CA MET A 90 10.65 -6.02 -5.18
C MET A 90 9.94 -6.39 -3.89
N SER A 91 9.63 -5.42 -3.04
CA SER A 91 8.89 -5.63 -1.80
C SER A 91 7.45 -6.08 -2.05
N SER A 92 6.85 -5.70 -3.17
CA SER A 92 5.56 -6.24 -3.60
C SER A 92 5.71 -7.71 -4.02
N CYS A 93 6.46 -7.97 -5.12
CA CYS A 93 6.76 -9.33 -5.58
C CYS A 93 7.98 -9.35 -6.50
N MET A 94 9.04 -10.05 -6.10
CA MET A 94 10.29 -10.09 -6.87
C MET A 94 10.13 -10.80 -8.21
N ALA A 95 9.44 -11.94 -8.23
CA ALA A 95 9.16 -12.68 -9.46
C ALA A 95 8.34 -11.85 -10.46
N ALA A 96 7.28 -11.19 -9.99
CA ALA A 96 6.45 -10.33 -10.85
C ALA A 96 7.23 -9.11 -11.36
N SER A 97 8.15 -8.57 -10.57
CA SER A 97 9.00 -7.44 -10.96
C SER A 97 9.96 -7.84 -12.08
N LEU A 98 10.65 -8.97 -11.93
CA LEU A 98 11.54 -9.49 -12.95
C LEU A 98 10.78 -9.85 -14.24
N GLU A 99 9.65 -10.54 -14.13
CA GLU A 99 8.80 -10.89 -15.27
C GLU A 99 8.36 -9.65 -16.05
N GLN A 100 7.96 -8.57 -15.33
CA GLN A 100 7.56 -7.32 -15.97
C GLN A 100 8.73 -6.62 -16.67
N TRP A 101 9.92 -6.56 -16.05
CA TRP A 101 11.10 -5.94 -16.68
C TRP A 101 11.54 -6.73 -17.93
N GLU A 102 11.55 -8.06 -17.87
CA GLU A 102 11.86 -8.90 -19.04
C GLU A 102 10.83 -8.75 -20.17
N LYS A 103 9.54 -8.68 -19.82
CA LYS A 103 8.46 -8.46 -20.78
C LYS A 103 8.64 -7.11 -21.47
N THR A 104 8.84 -6.05 -20.72
CA THR A 104 9.05 -4.71 -21.26
C THR A 104 10.28 -4.64 -22.13
N ARG A 105 11.37 -5.32 -21.75
CA ARG A 105 12.57 -5.44 -22.60
C ARG A 105 12.28 -6.08 -23.97
N LYS A 106 11.52 -7.17 -23.98
CA LYS A 106 11.14 -7.84 -25.24
C LYS A 106 10.26 -6.96 -26.10
N GLU A 107 9.34 -6.20 -25.51
CA GLU A 107 8.49 -5.23 -26.22
C GLU A 107 9.32 -4.09 -26.83
N ILE A 108 10.32 -3.56 -26.10
CA ILE A 108 11.27 -2.55 -26.61
C ILE A 108 12.03 -3.08 -27.85
N ILE A 109 12.58 -4.29 -27.75
CA ILE A 109 13.40 -4.87 -28.81
C ILE A 109 12.56 -5.17 -30.06
N SER A 110 11.27 -5.49 -29.91
CA SER A 110 10.39 -5.80 -31.04
C SER A 110 9.78 -4.59 -31.77
N GLU A 111 10.22 -3.35 -31.43
CA GLU A 111 9.68 -2.08 -31.95
C GLU A 111 8.17 -1.92 -31.78
N ASN A 112 7.50 -2.76 -30.99
CA ASN A 112 6.11 -2.57 -30.66
C ASN A 112 5.95 -1.32 -29.79
N ALA A 113 5.06 -0.42 -30.22
CA ALA A 113 4.78 0.82 -29.50
C ALA A 113 4.45 0.49 -28.02
N TYR A 114 5.12 1.19 -27.11
CA TYR A 114 4.82 1.08 -25.70
C TYR A 114 3.34 1.38 -25.45
N ASP A 115 2.65 0.43 -24.86
CA ASP A 115 1.33 0.70 -24.34
C ASP A 115 1.47 1.63 -23.11
N GLU A 116 0.59 2.59 -23.01
CA GLU A 116 0.48 3.46 -21.82
C GLU A 116 0.41 2.63 -20.51
N GLN A 117 -0.08 1.41 -20.62
CA GLN A 117 -0.16 0.43 -19.56
C GLN A 117 1.21 0.06 -18.96
N ALA A 118 2.28 0.04 -19.76
CA ALA A 118 3.61 -0.33 -19.29
C ALA A 118 4.15 0.65 -18.23
N TYR A 119 3.83 1.94 -18.34
CA TYR A 119 4.24 2.95 -17.34
C TYR A 119 3.50 2.74 -16.02
N GLU A 120 2.20 2.46 -16.05
CA GLU A 120 1.42 2.18 -14.85
C GLU A 120 1.88 0.88 -14.19
N ASP A 121 2.20 -0.14 -14.98
CA ASP A 121 2.71 -1.43 -14.51
C ASP A 121 4.08 -1.30 -13.82
N LEU A 122 4.90 -0.37 -14.25
CA LEU A 122 6.18 -0.05 -13.62
C LEU A 122 6.06 0.92 -12.44
N GLY A 123 4.84 1.41 -12.14
CA GLY A 123 4.60 2.37 -11.06
C GLY A 123 5.21 3.75 -11.32
N ILE A 124 5.40 4.12 -12.59
CA ILE A 124 6.03 5.36 -13.00
C ILE A 124 4.95 6.38 -13.35
N ILE A 125 5.07 7.59 -12.83
CA ILE A 125 4.22 8.72 -13.24
C ILE A 125 4.56 9.05 -14.68
N LYS A 126 3.53 9.16 -15.56
CA LYS A 126 3.69 9.54 -16.96
C LYS A 126 4.58 10.77 -17.10
N THR A 127 5.68 10.61 -17.81
CA THR A 127 6.46 11.76 -18.32
C THR A 127 5.98 12.13 -19.71
N PRO A 128 6.06 13.41 -20.12
CA PRO A 128 5.70 13.83 -21.48
C PRO A 128 6.53 13.18 -22.59
N SER A 129 7.71 12.67 -22.24
CA SER A 129 8.58 11.88 -23.14
C SER A 129 8.13 10.42 -23.12
N LYS A 130 7.89 9.83 -24.29
CA LYS A 130 7.56 8.41 -24.48
C LYS A 130 8.74 7.45 -24.15
N THR A 131 9.69 7.86 -23.31
CA THR A 131 10.88 7.09 -22.97
C THR A 131 10.94 6.89 -21.46
N PHE A 132 11.33 5.70 -21.03
CA PHE A 132 11.61 5.44 -19.62
C PHE A 132 12.80 6.26 -19.14
N GLY A 133 12.77 6.66 -17.87
CA GLY A 133 13.92 7.30 -17.24
C GLY A 133 15.17 6.40 -17.29
N PRO A 134 16.38 6.99 -17.22
CA PRO A 134 17.63 6.24 -17.39
C PRO A 134 17.78 5.02 -16.47
N LEU A 135 17.38 5.15 -15.20
CA LEU A 135 17.42 4.05 -14.23
C LEU A 135 16.47 2.91 -14.63
N THR A 136 15.24 3.23 -15.00
CA THR A 136 14.26 2.21 -15.42
C THR A 136 14.72 1.49 -16.67
N SER A 137 15.28 2.23 -17.65
CA SER A 137 15.87 1.64 -18.86
C SER A 137 17.02 0.70 -18.53
N MET A 138 17.86 1.07 -17.57
CA MET A 138 18.96 0.19 -17.11
C MET A 138 18.42 -1.09 -16.46
N LEU A 139 17.44 -0.99 -15.56
CA LEU A 139 16.81 -2.15 -14.90
C LEU A 139 16.19 -3.10 -15.94
N ILE A 140 15.48 -2.54 -16.92
CA ILE A 140 14.87 -3.32 -18.01
C ILE A 140 15.94 -4.02 -18.84
N ASN A 141 17.03 -3.33 -19.20
CA ASN A 141 18.10 -3.90 -19.99
C ASN A 141 18.86 -5.01 -19.26
N GLU A 142 19.08 -4.84 -17.96
CA GLU A 142 19.80 -5.80 -17.13
C GLU A 142 18.90 -6.92 -16.56
N ALA A 143 17.58 -6.90 -16.82
CA ALA A 143 16.61 -7.82 -16.23
C ALA A 143 17.05 -9.29 -16.33
N SER A 144 17.46 -9.75 -17.51
CA SER A 144 17.89 -11.14 -17.75
C SER A 144 19.19 -11.54 -17.03
N ASN A 145 19.95 -10.56 -16.54
CA ASN A 145 21.18 -10.77 -15.78
C ASN A 145 20.96 -10.71 -14.27
N MET A 146 19.80 -10.20 -13.80
CA MET A 146 19.57 -9.97 -12.39
C MET A 146 19.17 -11.22 -11.62
N GLY A 147 18.44 -12.14 -12.24
CA GLY A 147 17.97 -13.36 -11.58
C GLY A 147 17.38 -14.36 -12.56
N ASP A 148 17.02 -15.53 -12.08
CA ASP A 148 16.27 -16.54 -12.81
C ASP A 148 14.79 -16.49 -12.37
N LEU A 149 13.89 -16.24 -13.33
CA LEU A 149 12.45 -16.14 -13.06
C LEU A 149 11.88 -17.46 -12.53
N ASN A 150 12.37 -18.61 -13.00
CA ASN A 150 11.89 -19.91 -12.53
C ASN A 150 12.31 -20.15 -11.09
N GLU A 151 13.55 -19.81 -10.72
CA GLU A 151 14.02 -19.89 -9.34
C GLU A 151 13.21 -18.97 -8.41
N LEU A 152 13.03 -17.70 -8.79
CA LEU A 152 12.22 -16.75 -8.00
C LEU A 152 10.77 -17.20 -7.88
N THR A 153 10.19 -17.78 -8.92
CA THR A 153 8.80 -18.28 -8.88
C THR A 153 8.67 -19.52 -8.01
N THR A 154 9.63 -20.44 -8.08
CA THR A 154 9.63 -21.69 -7.31
C THR A 154 9.87 -21.44 -5.82
N HIS A 155 10.76 -20.51 -5.49
CA HIS A 155 11.16 -20.18 -4.12
C HIS A 155 10.53 -18.86 -3.62
N ASP A 156 9.39 -18.45 -4.18
CA ASP A 156 8.65 -17.26 -3.73
C ASP A 156 8.12 -17.48 -2.32
N SER A 157 8.88 -16.98 -1.34
CA SER A 157 8.59 -17.16 0.08
C SER A 157 7.30 -16.48 0.49
N LYS A 158 7.02 -15.29 -0.10
CA LYS A 158 5.83 -14.50 0.22
C LYS A 158 4.56 -15.12 -0.35
N PHE A 159 4.60 -15.61 -1.59
CA PHE A 159 3.49 -16.35 -2.16
C PHE A 159 3.24 -17.66 -1.42
N ASN A 160 4.29 -18.41 -1.07
CA ASN A 160 4.15 -19.66 -0.32
C ASN A 160 3.48 -19.41 1.05
N ARG A 161 3.83 -18.32 1.72
CA ARG A 161 3.17 -17.92 2.97
C ARG A 161 1.72 -17.52 2.75
N LEU A 162 1.43 -16.69 1.75
CA LEU A 162 0.06 -16.32 1.37
C LEU A 162 -0.80 -17.55 1.09
N ARG A 163 -0.30 -18.50 0.29
CA ARG A 163 -1.00 -19.74 -0.02
C ARG A 163 -1.39 -20.51 1.25
N ASN A 164 -0.47 -20.64 2.19
CA ASN A 164 -0.72 -21.35 3.44
C ASN A 164 -1.80 -20.63 4.28
N ILE A 165 -1.72 -19.31 4.39
CA ILE A 165 -2.73 -18.48 5.06
C ILE A 165 -4.11 -18.67 4.44
N LEU A 166 -4.20 -18.58 3.12
CA LEU A 166 -5.47 -18.75 2.41
C LEU A 166 -6.06 -20.13 2.59
N ARG A 167 -5.26 -21.19 2.45
CA ARG A 167 -5.69 -22.57 2.66
C ARG A 167 -6.18 -22.82 4.08
N ASP A 168 -5.39 -22.42 5.07
CA ASP A 168 -5.74 -22.58 6.49
C ASP A 168 -7.03 -21.84 6.85
N TYR A 169 -7.19 -20.63 6.32
CA TYR A 169 -8.37 -19.81 6.61
C TYR A 169 -9.61 -20.35 5.90
N LEU A 170 -9.54 -20.62 4.60
CA LEU A 170 -10.68 -21.12 3.81
C LEU A 170 -11.11 -22.52 4.22
N ASN A 171 -10.21 -23.38 4.67
CA ASN A 171 -10.57 -24.70 5.20
C ASN A 171 -11.41 -24.58 6.48
N ARG A 172 -11.16 -23.58 7.31
CA ARG A 172 -11.95 -23.33 8.54
C ARG A 172 -13.21 -22.50 8.26
N ASN A 173 -13.21 -21.71 7.20
CA ASN A 173 -14.26 -20.74 6.87
C ASN A 173 -14.59 -20.80 5.38
N PRO A 174 -15.21 -21.90 4.87
CA PRO A 174 -15.36 -22.13 3.43
C PRO A 174 -16.28 -21.13 2.71
N ASN A 175 -17.14 -20.44 3.46
CA ASN A 175 -18.10 -19.47 2.90
C ASN A 175 -17.58 -18.02 2.95
N GLU A 176 -16.42 -17.79 3.56
CA GLU A 176 -15.86 -16.46 3.69
C GLU A 176 -15.25 -15.95 2.39
N LYS A 177 -15.27 -14.64 2.27
CA LYS A 177 -14.65 -13.89 1.17
C LYS A 177 -13.45 -13.13 1.70
N ILE A 178 -12.35 -13.13 0.95
CA ILE A 178 -11.08 -12.52 1.33
C ILE A 178 -10.77 -11.41 0.34
N VAL A 179 -10.45 -10.23 0.84
CA VAL A 179 -9.96 -9.10 0.03
C VAL A 179 -8.45 -9.01 0.18
N LEU A 180 -7.73 -9.07 -0.94
CA LEU A 180 -6.29 -8.93 -1.00
C LEU A 180 -5.92 -7.68 -1.80
N PHE A 181 -5.14 -6.81 -1.19
CA PHE A 181 -4.61 -5.61 -1.84
C PHE A 181 -3.15 -5.80 -2.23
N ALA A 182 -2.83 -5.39 -3.47
CA ALA A 182 -1.47 -5.17 -3.92
C ALA A 182 -1.40 -3.88 -4.76
N TYR A 183 -0.28 -3.16 -4.65
CA TYR A 183 -0.11 -1.89 -5.33
C TYR A 183 0.11 -2.04 -6.83
N PHE A 184 1.01 -2.97 -7.22
CA PHE A 184 1.40 -3.14 -8.62
C PHE A 184 0.51 -4.13 -9.36
N ARG A 185 0.05 -3.75 -10.56
CA ARG A 185 -0.75 -4.63 -11.44
C ARG A 185 -0.01 -5.92 -11.83
N PRO A 186 1.30 -5.92 -12.13
CA PRO A 186 2.06 -7.14 -12.38
C PRO A 186 1.95 -8.13 -11.22
N THR A 187 2.04 -7.66 -9.98
CA THR A 187 1.84 -8.49 -8.79
C THR A 187 0.44 -9.13 -8.77
N LEU A 188 -0.61 -8.36 -9.06
CA LEU A 188 -1.98 -8.91 -9.11
C LEU A 188 -2.15 -9.97 -10.20
N ARG A 189 -1.58 -9.76 -11.39
CA ARG A 189 -1.59 -10.76 -12.48
C ARG A 189 -0.83 -12.04 -12.10
N TYR A 190 0.35 -11.87 -11.51
CA TYR A 190 1.15 -12.97 -11.00
C TYR A 190 0.39 -13.77 -9.94
N LEU A 191 -0.17 -13.10 -8.94
CA LEU A 191 -0.97 -13.74 -7.89
C LEU A 191 -2.18 -14.47 -8.45
N LYS A 192 -2.90 -13.87 -9.42
CA LYS A 192 -4.02 -14.52 -10.10
C LYS A 192 -3.62 -15.83 -10.75
N LYS A 193 -2.51 -15.83 -11.50
CA LYS A 193 -1.96 -17.02 -12.14
C LYS A 193 -1.61 -18.09 -11.10
N ARG A 194 -0.82 -17.71 -10.09
CA ARG A 194 -0.33 -18.62 -9.05
C ARG A 194 -1.45 -19.22 -8.18
N LEU A 195 -2.46 -18.42 -7.81
CA LEU A 195 -3.61 -18.91 -7.06
C LEU A 195 -4.43 -19.90 -7.88
N ASN A 196 -4.61 -19.66 -9.16
CA ASN A 196 -5.28 -20.61 -10.06
C ASN A 196 -4.54 -21.96 -10.15
N GLU A 197 -3.19 -21.92 -10.24
CA GLU A 197 -2.34 -23.13 -10.22
C GLU A 197 -2.51 -23.94 -8.93
N GLU A 198 -2.79 -23.26 -7.81
CA GLU A 198 -3.04 -23.87 -6.50
C GLU A 198 -4.53 -24.27 -6.26
N GLY A 199 -5.39 -24.08 -7.25
CA GLY A 199 -6.83 -24.36 -7.15
C GLY A 199 -7.60 -23.39 -6.26
N ILE A 200 -7.04 -22.21 -5.96
CA ILE A 200 -7.71 -21.16 -5.20
C ILE A 200 -8.37 -20.18 -6.17
N GLU A 201 -9.69 -20.24 -6.25
CA GLU A 201 -10.45 -19.34 -7.12
C GLU A 201 -10.35 -17.89 -6.68
N SER A 202 -9.93 -17.04 -7.59
CA SER A 202 -9.78 -15.61 -7.35
C SER A 202 -10.31 -14.78 -8.52
N ILE A 203 -10.69 -13.54 -8.27
CA ILE A 203 -11.09 -12.57 -9.28
C ILE A 203 -10.26 -11.30 -9.08
N THR A 204 -9.94 -10.60 -10.17
CA THR A 204 -9.15 -9.37 -10.11
C THR A 204 -10.02 -8.14 -10.31
N LEU A 205 -9.69 -7.07 -9.61
CA LEU A 205 -10.26 -5.74 -9.77
C LEU A 205 -9.13 -4.73 -9.89
N MET A 206 -8.95 -4.19 -11.11
CA MET A 206 -7.85 -3.25 -11.40
C MET A 206 -8.40 -1.87 -11.75
N GLY A 207 -7.57 -0.84 -11.58
CA GLY A 207 -7.92 0.51 -12.04
C GLY A 207 -8.16 0.49 -13.55
N GLY A 208 -9.25 1.14 -14.00
CA GLY A 208 -9.63 1.15 -15.43
C GLY A 208 -10.60 0.03 -15.85
N ASP A 209 -10.89 -0.97 -15.01
CA ASP A 209 -11.90 -1.99 -15.32
C ASP A 209 -13.27 -1.33 -15.53
N ALA A 210 -13.85 -1.54 -16.73
CA ALA A 210 -15.15 -1.00 -17.09
C ALA A 210 -16.31 -1.67 -16.33
N ASN A 211 -16.17 -2.95 -15.98
CA ASN A 211 -17.21 -3.80 -15.42
C ASN A 211 -17.08 -4.04 -13.91
N LYS A 212 -16.63 -3.04 -13.15
CA LYS A 212 -16.42 -3.16 -11.69
C LYS A 212 -17.65 -3.74 -10.96
N GLY A 213 -18.86 -3.29 -11.32
CA GLY A 213 -20.09 -3.77 -10.71
C GLY A 213 -20.38 -5.26 -10.95
N GLU A 214 -20.02 -5.78 -12.10
CA GLU A 214 -20.17 -7.22 -12.44
C GLU A 214 -19.14 -8.06 -11.67
N ILE A 215 -17.88 -7.59 -11.63
CA ILE A 215 -16.81 -8.24 -10.87
C ILE A 215 -17.21 -8.36 -9.39
N LEU A 216 -17.78 -7.30 -8.82
CA LEU A 216 -18.21 -7.30 -7.41
C LEU A 216 -19.40 -8.23 -7.18
N ARG A 217 -20.42 -8.21 -8.05
CA ARG A 217 -21.55 -9.14 -7.93
C ARG A 217 -21.08 -10.58 -7.99
N ASN A 218 -20.18 -10.91 -8.92
CA ASN A 218 -19.58 -12.23 -9.02
C ASN A 218 -18.79 -12.61 -7.76
N PHE A 219 -18.02 -11.66 -7.20
CA PHE A 219 -17.30 -11.90 -5.96
C PHE A 219 -18.23 -12.07 -4.75
N GLN A 220 -19.33 -11.32 -4.68
CA GLN A 220 -20.32 -11.44 -3.60
C GLN A 220 -21.13 -12.75 -3.65
N ASP A 221 -21.28 -13.35 -4.84
CA ASP A 221 -21.99 -14.61 -4.99
C ASP A 221 -21.37 -15.70 -4.08
N PRO A 222 -22.14 -16.38 -3.24
CA PRO A 222 -21.63 -17.46 -2.38
C PRO A 222 -20.89 -18.56 -3.16
N SER A 223 -21.30 -18.86 -4.38
CA SER A 223 -20.66 -19.83 -5.28
C SER A 223 -19.50 -19.24 -6.07
N GLY A 224 -19.31 -17.92 -6.06
CA GLY A 224 -18.26 -17.22 -6.76
C GLY A 224 -16.88 -17.32 -6.10
N PRO A 225 -15.87 -16.69 -6.72
CA PRO A 225 -14.49 -16.73 -6.26
C PRO A 225 -14.34 -16.34 -4.79
N LYS A 226 -13.42 -16.98 -4.07
CA LYS A 226 -13.21 -16.73 -2.63
C LYS A 226 -12.26 -15.56 -2.35
N VAL A 227 -11.42 -15.20 -3.31
CA VAL A 227 -10.40 -14.16 -3.15
C VAL A 227 -10.59 -13.05 -4.18
N LEU A 228 -10.74 -11.81 -3.72
CA LEU A 228 -10.67 -10.61 -4.56
C LEU A 228 -9.26 -10.05 -4.52
N LEU A 229 -8.58 -10.01 -5.66
CA LEU A 229 -7.29 -9.36 -5.85
C LEU A 229 -7.54 -7.94 -6.36
N SER A 230 -7.26 -6.92 -5.54
CA SER A 230 -7.61 -5.54 -5.87
C SER A 230 -6.41 -4.60 -5.83
N SER A 231 -6.33 -3.70 -6.82
CA SER A 231 -5.48 -2.53 -6.71
C SER A 231 -6.17 -1.45 -5.87
N GLU A 232 -5.37 -0.57 -5.27
CA GLU A 232 -5.88 0.53 -4.44
C GLU A 232 -6.86 1.44 -5.20
N VAL A 233 -6.44 1.90 -6.38
CA VAL A 233 -7.27 2.77 -7.25
C VAL A 233 -8.58 2.10 -7.65
N ALA A 234 -8.57 0.80 -7.87
CA ALA A 234 -9.77 0.08 -8.28
C ALA A 234 -10.83 0.03 -7.18
N SER A 235 -10.40 -0.04 -5.92
CA SER A 235 -11.28 -0.15 -4.76
C SER A 235 -11.85 1.20 -4.27
N GLU A 236 -11.41 2.32 -4.82
CA GLU A 236 -11.96 3.63 -4.44
C GLU A 236 -13.47 3.71 -4.69
N GLY A 237 -14.21 4.14 -3.68
CA GLY A 237 -15.67 4.24 -3.73
C GLY A 237 -16.43 2.90 -3.61
N ILE A 238 -15.74 1.78 -3.50
CA ILE A 238 -16.36 0.45 -3.40
C ILE A 238 -16.58 0.07 -1.95
N ASP A 239 -17.70 -0.61 -1.70
CA ASP A 239 -18.05 -1.18 -0.41
C ASP A 239 -17.77 -2.69 -0.40
N LEU A 240 -16.92 -3.12 0.54
CA LEU A 240 -16.51 -4.50 0.73
C LEU A 240 -16.82 -5.00 2.15
N GLN A 241 -17.76 -4.36 2.85
CA GLN A 241 -18.12 -4.66 4.25
C GLN A 241 -18.64 -6.09 4.48
N PHE A 242 -19.04 -6.81 3.44
CA PHE A 242 -19.40 -8.22 3.52
C PHE A 242 -18.18 -9.14 3.73
N SER A 243 -16.96 -8.64 3.54
CA SER A 243 -15.73 -9.34 3.89
C SER A 243 -15.24 -8.90 5.26
N LYS A 244 -14.77 -9.84 6.04
CA LYS A 244 -14.15 -9.59 7.36
C LYS A 244 -12.67 -9.96 7.40
N PHE A 245 -12.08 -10.25 6.25
CA PHE A 245 -10.69 -10.68 6.13
C PHE A 245 -9.98 -9.90 5.03
N LEU A 246 -8.98 -9.13 5.40
CA LEU A 246 -8.18 -8.30 4.51
C LEU A 246 -6.73 -8.74 4.57
N ILE A 247 -6.09 -8.86 3.41
CA ILE A 247 -4.66 -9.10 3.29
C ILE A 247 -4.03 -7.92 2.55
N ASN A 248 -3.07 -7.25 3.16
CA ASN A 248 -2.13 -6.38 2.47
C ASN A 248 -0.94 -7.21 2.02
N TYR A 249 -0.91 -7.59 0.74
CA TYR A 249 0.20 -8.36 0.16
C TYR A 249 1.48 -7.51 0.08
N ASP A 250 1.31 -6.22 -0.16
CA ASP A 250 2.31 -5.19 0.04
C ASP A 250 1.73 -4.03 0.86
N LEU A 251 2.60 -3.33 1.56
CA LEU A 251 2.21 -2.21 2.39
C LEU A 251 2.48 -0.89 1.65
N PRO A 252 1.46 -0.03 1.51
CA PRO A 252 1.71 1.35 1.12
C PRO A 252 2.65 2.00 2.13
N TRP A 253 3.61 2.78 1.67
CA TRP A 253 4.49 3.52 2.59
C TRP A 253 3.77 4.70 3.26
N ASN A 254 2.67 5.14 2.69
CA ASN A 254 1.76 6.07 3.33
C ASN A 254 0.70 5.31 4.15
N PRO A 255 0.72 5.42 5.49
CA PRO A 255 -0.22 4.71 6.36
C PRO A 255 -1.69 5.08 6.12
N MET A 256 -1.96 6.31 5.64
CA MET A 256 -3.32 6.72 5.30
C MET A 256 -3.95 5.84 4.22
N LYS A 257 -3.12 5.36 3.29
CA LYS A 257 -3.57 4.43 2.26
C LYS A 257 -3.93 3.06 2.83
N VAL A 258 -3.24 2.61 3.88
CA VAL A 258 -3.63 1.40 4.59
C VAL A 258 -4.95 1.58 5.32
N GLU A 259 -5.14 2.73 5.99
CA GLU A 259 -6.42 3.07 6.62
C GLU A 259 -7.56 3.15 5.58
N GLN A 260 -7.32 3.73 4.42
CA GLN A 260 -8.28 3.73 3.32
C GLN A 260 -8.64 2.32 2.84
N ARG A 261 -7.65 1.39 2.74
CA ARG A 261 -7.91 -0.02 2.43
C ARG A 261 -8.77 -0.68 3.52
N ILE A 262 -8.42 -0.50 4.78
CA ILE A 262 -9.18 -1.02 5.92
C ILE A 262 -10.60 -0.44 5.92
N GLY A 263 -10.76 0.85 5.66
CA GLY A 263 -12.04 1.52 5.55
C GLY A 263 -12.95 0.99 4.44
N ARG A 264 -12.48 0.12 3.53
CA ARG A 264 -13.36 -0.56 2.56
C ARG A 264 -14.14 -1.71 3.18
N ILE A 265 -13.63 -2.33 4.24
CA ILE A 265 -14.31 -3.41 4.98
C ILE A 265 -14.81 -2.95 6.35
N ASP A 266 -14.14 -2.01 7.00
CA ASP A 266 -14.49 -1.44 8.29
C ASP A 266 -15.42 -0.23 8.11
N ARG A 267 -16.71 -0.50 7.82
CA ARG A 267 -17.76 0.52 7.63
C ARG A 267 -18.93 0.33 8.56
N LEU A 268 -19.75 1.38 8.67
CA LEU A 268 -21.06 1.28 9.29
C LEU A 268 -21.90 0.23 8.55
N GLY A 269 -22.38 -0.80 9.27
CA GLY A 269 -23.06 -1.95 8.67
C GLY A 269 -22.20 -3.18 8.48
N GLN A 270 -20.95 -3.18 8.99
CA GLN A 270 -20.16 -4.41 9.10
C GLN A 270 -20.82 -5.35 10.11
N ASP A 271 -21.28 -6.51 9.66
CA ASP A 271 -21.99 -7.49 10.49
C ASP A 271 -21.05 -8.22 11.46
N SER A 272 -19.74 -8.22 11.18
CA SER A 272 -18.77 -8.89 12.04
C SER A 272 -18.27 -7.96 13.14
N PRO A 273 -18.27 -8.41 14.42
CA PRO A 273 -17.66 -7.65 15.51
C PRO A 273 -16.14 -7.55 15.41
N ASN A 274 -15.51 -8.42 14.61
CA ASN A 274 -14.06 -8.46 14.42
C ASN A 274 -13.72 -8.59 12.94
N ILE A 275 -12.73 -7.81 12.49
CA ILE A 275 -12.10 -7.95 11.18
C ILE A 275 -10.64 -8.35 11.35
N LYS A 276 -10.16 -9.23 10.48
CA LYS A 276 -8.76 -9.67 10.46
C LYS A 276 -8.01 -8.96 9.36
N ILE A 277 -6.84 -8.42 9.69
CA ILE A 277 -5.99 -7.67 8.77
C ILE A 277 -4.60 -8.28 8.79
N TRP A 278 -4.21 -8.93 7.71
CA TRP A 278 -2.87 -9.49 7.57
C TRP A 278 -2.00 -8.59 6.72
N ASN A 279 -0.82 -8.28 7.24
CA ASN A 279 0.15 -7.42 6.60
C ASN A 279 1.40 -8.25 6.30
N LEU A 280 1.64 -8.54 5.01
CA LEU A 280 2.76 -9.35 4.56
C LEU A 280 3.92 -8.45 4.12
N PHE A 281 5.10 -8.68 4.66
CA PHE A 281 6.32 -7.96 4.27
C PHE A 281 7.55 -8.85 4.42
N TYR A 282 8.56 -8.60 3.59
CA TYR A 282 9.81 -9.32 3.66
C TYR A 282 10.70 -8.81 4.79
N GLN A 283 11.33 -9.73 5.49
CA GLN A 283 12.33 -9.45 6.51
C GLN A 283 13.56 -8.75 5.92
N ASN A 284 14.18 -7.85 6.68
CA ASN A 284 15.40 -7.12 6.31
C ASN A 284 15.29 -6.29 5.01
N THR A 285 14.06 -5.94 4.61
CA THR A 285 13.80 -5.04 3.49
C THR A 285 13.37 -3.65 3.97
N ILE A 286 13.17 -2.74 3.03
CA ILE A 286 12.63 -1.42 3.33
C ILE A 286 11.24 -1.50 3.97
N ASP A 287 10.41 -2.46 3.55
CA ASP A 287 9.04 -2.62 4.08
C ASP A 287 9.06 -3.06 5.55
N SER A 288 9.95 -3.98 5.96
CA SER A 288 10.06 -4.35 7.37
C SER A 288 10.50 -3.19 8.25
N ARG A 289 11.41 -2.36 7.76
CA ARG A 289 11.83 -1.14 8.47
C ARG A 289 10.69 -0.15 8.62
N ILE A 290 9.93 0.10 7.54
CA ILE A 290 8.76 0.99 7.58
C ILE A 290 7.68 0.42 8.50
N TYR A 291 7.38 -0.88 8.41
CA TYR A 291 6.40 -1.50 9.28
C TYR A 291 6.77 -1.35 10.75
N THR A 292 7.94 -1.88 11.15
CA THR A 292 8.36 -1.91 12.56
C THR A 292 8.54 -0.50 13.14
N ARG A 293 9.05 0.43 12.35
CA ARG A 293 9.38 1.77 12.84
C ARG A 293 8.23 2.76 12.78
N LEU A 294 7.40 2.69 11.74
CA LEU A 294 6.32 3.65 11.53
C LEU A 294 4.97 3.10 12.03
N TYR A 295 4.58 1.95 11.54
CA TYR A 295 3.24 1.42 11.80
C TYR A 295 3.07 0.92 13.23
N ASP A 296 4.04 0.14 13.71
CA ASP A 296 4.00 -0.43 15.06
C ASP A 296 4.13 0.68 16.12
N ARG A 297 5.09 1.58 15.95
CA ARG A 297 5.32 2.69 16.88
C ARG A 297 4.15 3.66 16.97
N LEU A 298 3.53 3.99 15.85
CA LEU A 298 2.37 4.88 15.80
C LEU A 298 1.05 4.17 16.14
N ARG A 299 1.07 2.84 16.37
CA ARG A 299 -0.14 2.02 16.58
C ARG A 299 -1.23 2.32 15.55
N LEU A 300 -0.83 2.49 14.29
CA LEU A 300 -1.70 2.98 13.23
C LEU A 300 -2.87 2.06 12.94
N PHE A 301 -2.73 0.77 13.20
CA PHE A 301 -3.79 -0.20 12.95
C PHE A 301 -4.79 -0.33 14.11
N GLU A 302 -4.37 0.00 15.33
CA GLU A 302 -5.21 -0.13 16.53
C GLU A 302 -6.24 1.01 16.62
N ASN A 303 -5.87 2.19 16.12
CA ASN A 303 -6.66 3.41 16.23
C ASN A 303 -7.10 3.87 14.83
N THR A 304 -8.38 4.15 14.67
CA THR A 304 -8.88 4.82 13.46
C THR A 304 -8.29 6.23 13.40
N LEU A 305 -7.59 6.55 12.31
CA LEU A 305 -6.90 7.84 12.16
C LEU A 305 -7.87 9.03 11.97
N GLY A 306 -9.13 8.76 11.59
CA GLY A 306 -10.20 9.76 11.52
C GLY A 306 -9.94 10.91 10.55
N ASP A 307 -10.36 12.10 10.90
CA ASP A 307 -10.35 13.29 10.04
C ASP A 307 -8.97 13.99 9.90
N LEU A 308 -7.91 13.40 10.45
CA LEU A 308 -6.53 13.91 10.41
C LEU A 308 -5.80 13.64 9.08
N GLU A 309 -6.51 13.20 8.03
CA GLU A 309 -5.92 12.71 6.77
C GLU A 309 -4.93 13.70 6.14
N GLU A 310 -5.28 14.98 6.01
CA GLU A 310 -4.41 15.95 5.31
C GLU A 310 -3.17 16.30 6.14
N VAL A 311 -3.34 16.57 7.42
CA VAL A 311 -2.25 17.02 8.29
C VAL A 311 -1.28 15.89 8.62
N LEU A 312 -1.79 14.68 8.84
CA LEU A 312 -0.98 13.48 9.04
C LEU A 312 -0.24 13.07 7.77
N GLY A 313 -0.88 13.24 6.60
CA GLY A 313 -0.29 12.90 5.31
C GLY A 313 1.06 13.58 5.09
N ASP A 314 1.16 14.86 5.37
CA ASP A 314 2.38 15.66 5.17
C ASP A 314 3.52 15.23 6.13
N GLU A 315 3.23 15.06 7.43
CA GLU A 315 4.24 14.63 8.41
C GLU A 315 4.74 13.21 8.14
N ILE A 316 3.85 12.30 7.75
CA ILE A 316 4.21 10.93 7.42
C ILE A 316 4.97 10.86 6.09
N GLN A 317 4.58 11.64 5.10
CA GLN A 317 5.30 11.74 3.83
C GLN A 317 6.72 12.26 4.06
N LYS A 318 6.88 13.28 4.89
CA LYS A 318 8.16 13.84 5.28
C LYS A 318 9.02 12.82 6.03
N LEU A 319 8.45 12.15 7.04
CA LEU A 319 9.14 11.08 7.77
C LEU A 319 9.57 9.95 6.82
N THR A 320 8.68 9.50 5.94
CA THR A 320 9.00 8.45 4.96
C THR A 320 10.12 8.89 4.03
N SER A 321 10.09 10.13 3.56
CA SER A 321 11.16 10.72 2.76
C SER A 321 12.48 10.74 3.53
N ASP A 322 12.48 11.18 4.78
CA ASP A 322 13.69 11.26 5.63
C ASP A 322 14.29 9.84 5.85
N LEU A 323 13.45 8.83 6.12
CA LEU A 323 13.88 7.44 6.31
C LEU A 323 14.47 6.80 5.03
N LEU A 324 14.04 7.26 3.85
CA LEU A 324 14.48 6.74 2.57
C LEU A 324 15.68 7.48 1.98
N THR A 325 15.77 8.79 2.23
CA THR A 325 16.75 9.66 1.57
C THR A 325 17.99 9.94 2.41
N HIS A 326 17.92 9.79 3.72
CA HIS A 326 19.03 10.04 4.62
C HIS A 326 19.64 8.72 5.12
N HIS A 327 20.98 8.61 5.09
CA HIS A 327 21.70 7.54 5.77
C HIS A 327 21.68 7.79 7.27
N LEU A 328 20.51 7.67 7.88
CA LEU A 328 20.36 7.83 9.32
C LEU A 328 20.95 6.61 10.03
N THR A 329 21.66 6.84 11.13
CA THR A 329 21.98 5.75 12.05
C THR A 329 20.69 5.22 12.69
N SER A 330 20.71 3.99 13.23
CA SER A 330 19.54 3.43 13.91
C SER A 330 19.01 4.33 15.02
N GLU A 331 19.90 5.04 15.72
CA GLU A 331 19.53 6.00 16.77
C GLU A 331 18.84 7.24 16.18
N GLN A 332 19.38 7.81 15.11
CA GLN A 332 18.78 8.95 14.41
C GLN A 332 17.41 8.63 13.80
N GLU A 333 17.25 7.41 13.27
CA GLU A 333 15.95 6.95 12.76
C GLU A 333 14.92 6.84 13.89
N ILE A 334 15.30 6.29 15.04
CA ILE A 334 14.44 6.21 16.22
C ILE A 334 14.02 7.60 16.68
N GLU A 335 14.98 8.50 16.84
CA GLU A 335 14.72 9.89 17.27
C GLU A 335 13.75 10.60 16.30
N ARG A 336 13.95 10.43 14.99
CA ARG A 336 13.09 11.04 13.97
C ARG A 336 11.67 10.51 14.01
N ILE A 337 11.50 9.19 14.22
CA ILE A 337 10.19 8.57 14.39
C ILE A 337 9.50 9.07 15.67
N GLU A 338 10.24 9.21 16.77
CA GLU A 338 9.70 9.74 18.02
C GLU A 338 9.22 11.18 17.88
N GLN A 339 10.00 12.02 17.21
CA GLN A 339 9.62 13.41 16.91
C GLN A 339 8.32 13.46 16.08
N SER A 340 8.22 12.64 15.03
CA SER A 340 7.00 12.59 14.21
C SER A 340 5.82 12.00 14.96
N ALA A 341 6.02 10.97 15.78
CA ALA A 341 4.97 10.40 16.62
C ALA A 341 4.45 11.42 17.64
N GLN A 342 5.33 12.22 18.25
CA GLN A 342 4.94 13.29 19.16
C GLN A 342 4.21 14.43 18.43
N ALA A 343 4.64 14.81 17.23
CA ALA A 343 3.95 15.79 16.40
C ALA A 343 2.52 15.33 16.07
N ILE A 344 2.35 14.08 15.66
CA ILE A 344 1.05 13.45 15.38
C ILE A 344 0.17 13.43 16.63
N ALA A 345 0.72 13.03 17.79
CA ALA A 345 -0.03 13.03 19.06
C ALA A 345 -0.50 14.44 19.47
N ASN A 346 0.35 15.44 19.29
CA ASN A 346 0.01 16.83 19.58
C ASN A 346 -1.07 17.37 18.64
N LEU A 347 -1.07 16.98 17.38
CA LEU A 347 -2.11 17.34 16.42
C LEU A 347 -3.46 16.72 16.79
N ARG A 348 -3.46 15.44 17.18
CA ARG A 348 -4.65 14.76 17.69
C ARG A 348 -5.26 15.47 18.91
N ASN A 349 -4.43 15.80 19.89
CA ASN A 349 -4.90 16.47 21.12
C ASN A 349 -5.47 17.86 20.83
N ARG A 350 -4.97 18.57 19.82
CA ARG A 350 -5.52 19.88 19.41
C ARG A 350 -6.89 19.77 18.75
N GLU A 351 -7.13 18.71 17.97
CA GLU A 351 -8.46 18.47 17.37
C GLU A 351 -9.49 17.92 18.36
N GLU A 352 -9.07 17.27 19.44
CA GLU A 352 -9.98 16.82 20.50
C GLU A 352 -10.47 17.97 21.41
N VAL A 353 -9.77 19.11 21.39
CA VAL A 353 -10.09 20.31 22.20
C VAL A 353 -10.93 21.33 21.41
N LEU A 354 -11.04 21.19 20.08
CA LEU A 354 -11.89 21.98 19.19
C LEU A 354 -13.19 21.24 18.86
#